data_7d1f049285e722269d1c41a05c74afc6
#
_entry.id   7d1f049285e722269d1c41a05c74afc6
#
_cell.length_a   1.000
_cell.length_b   1.000
_cell.length_c   1.000
_cell.angle_alpha   90.00
_cell.angle_beta   90.00
_cell.angle_gamma   90.00
#
_symmetry.space_group_name_H-M   'P 1'
#
loop_
_entity.id
_entity.type
_entity.pdbx_description
1 polymer ?
#
loop_
_entity_poly.entity_id
_entity_poly.type
_entity_poly.pdbx_seq_one_letter_code
_entity_poly.pdbx_strand_id
1 'polypeptide(L)'
;MELGLNIPNWELLPIFDAFVPSVEDYKGKPLLILFFNLGCPGCKGRALPFANRIVLENAGKIDVMGIHTRFEGIEYKLEDFQKAKEDCFIRWPFYKDDAQAGTFYKYKAGGTPHWILLNAEGRLEYSIFGSDPNNALLRLDLKINELLNV
;
A
#
# COMPACT_ATOMS: atom_id res chain seq x y z
N MET A 1 10.16 -3.26 -11.60
CA MET A 1 9.10 -3.65 -12.58
C MET A 1 8.95 -2.55 -13.62
N GLU A 2 8.64 -2.92 -14.83
CA GLU A 2 8.43 -1.96 -15.91
C GLU A 2 7.01 -1.40 -15.86
N LEU A 3 6.88 -0.10 -16.15
CA LEU A 3 5.57 0.55 -16.25
C LEU A 3 4.74 -0.06 -17.38
N GLY A 4 3.44 -0.10 -17.17
CA GLY A 4 2.49 -0.62 -18.15
C GLY A 4 2.31 -2.13 -18.16
N LEU A 5 3.11 -2.88 -17.40
CA LEU A 5 2.98 -4.33 -17.29
C LEU A 5 1.89 -4.73 -16.29
N ASN A 6 1.29 -5.88 -16.52
CA ASN A 6 0.40 -6.49 -15.52
C ASN A 6 1.22 -6.90 -14.31
N ILE A 7 0.69 -6.59 -13.13
CA ILE A 7 1.35 -6.99 -11.89
C ILE A 7 0.98 -8.45 -11.57
N PRO A 8 1.95 -9.28 -11.13
CA PRO A 8 1.61 -10.64 -10.69
C PRO A 8 0.74 -10.60 -9.43
N ASN A 9 -0.07 -11.62 -9.23
CA ASN A 9 -0.90 -11.68 -8.04
C ASN A 9 -0.03 -11.75 -6.77
N TRP A 10 -0.54 -11.16 -5.70
CA TRP A 10 0.13 -11.19 -4.40
C TRP A 10 -0.19 -12.47 -3.64
N GLU A 11 0.62 -12.75 -2.63
CA GLU A 11 0.42 -13.85 -1.69
C GLU A 11 0.40 -13.24 -0.28
N LEU A 12 -0.81 -13.00 0.25
CA LEU A 12 -1.00 -12.29 1.50
C LEU A 12 -1.76 -13.16 2.51
N LEU A 13 -1.54 -12.84 3.78
CA LEU A 13 -2.23 -13.48 4.89
C LEU A 13 -3.19 -12.48 5.54
N PRO A 14 -4.36 -12.91 6.02
CA PRO A 14 -5.26 -12.01 6.72
C PRO A 14 -4.69 -11.62 8.08
N ILE A 15 -4.96 -10.40 8.51
CA ILE A 15 -4.66 -9.92 9.87
C ILE A 15 -5.93 -10.02 10.71
N PHE A 16 -7.03 -9.50 10.15
CA PHE A 16 -8.35 -9.57 10.75
C PHE A 16 -9.11 -10.71 10.11
N ASP A 17 -10.29 -11.03 10.61
CA ASP A 17 -11.14 -12.08 10.06
C ASP A 17 -11.73 -11.67 8.71
N ALA A 18 -10.88 -11.35 7.77
CA ALA A 18 -11.30 -10.85 6.48
C ALA A 18 -10.76 -11.73 5.37
N PHE A 19 -11.57 -11.87 4.34
CA PHE A 19 -11.16 -12.50 3.09
C PHE A 19 -10.04 -11.66 2.46
N VAL A 20 -8.99 -12.32 1.97
CA VAL A 20 -7.90 -11.64 1.24
C VAL A 20 -8.29 -11.60 -0.23
N PRO A 21 -8.55 -10.41 -0.81
CA PRO A 21 -8.90 -10.32 -2.22
C PRO A 21 -7.69 -10.58 -3.12
N SER A 22 -7.96 -10.89 -4.38
CA SER A 22 -6.92 -11.00 -5.40
C SER A 22 -6.75 -9.67 -6.14
N VAL A 23 -5.70 -9.56 -6.96
CA VAL A 23 -5.49 -8.39 -7.83
C VAL A 23 -6.73 -8.17 -8.72
N GLU A 24 -7.32 -9.25 -9.22
CA GLU A 24 -8.52 -9.19 -10.08
C GLU A 24 -9.69 -8.49 -9.40
N ASP A 25 -9.83 -8.67 -8.08
CA ASP A 25 -10.94 -8.08 -7.32
C ASP A 25 -10.87 -6.55 -7.26
N TYR A 26 -9.70 -5.98 -7.50
CA TYR A 26 -9.49 -4.53 -7.49
C TYR A 26 -9.59 -3.88 -8.87
N LYS A 27 -9.72 -4.65 -9.94
CA LYS A 27 -9.87 -4.08 -11.29
C LYS A 27 -11.16 -3.26 -11.40
N GLY A 28 -11.12 -2.22 -12.20
CA GLY A 28 -12.22 -1.27 -12.36
C GLY A 28 -11.93 0.11 -11.81
N LYS A 29 -10.99 0.21 -10.88
CA LYS A 29 -10.50 1.48 -10.32
C LYS A 29 -9.00 1.39 -10.17
N PRO A 30 -8.29 2.52 -10.20
CA PRO A 30 -6.89 2.54 -9.77
C PRO A 30 -6.73 2.02 -8.34
N LEU A 31 -5.60 1.38 -8.07
CA LEU A 31 -5.27 0.83 -6.74
C LEU A 31 -3.92 1.38 -6.29
N LEU A 32 -3.90 1.95 -5.10
CA LEU A 32 -2.66 2.35 -4.43
C LEU A 32 -2.32 1.30 -3.38
N ILE A 33 -1.15 0.69 -3.51
CA ILE A 33 -0.64 -0.31 -2.57
C ILE A 33 0.48 0.33 -1.75
N LEU A 34 0.39 0.21 -0.42
CA LEU A 34 1.43 0.66 0.50
C LEU A 34 2.07 -0.53 1.20
N PHE A 35 3.36 -0.73 0.96
CA PHE A 35 4.18 -1.62 1.79
C PHE A 35 4.64 -0.84 3.02
N PHE A 36 4.32 -1.34 4.21
CA PHE A 36 4.64 -0.63 5.45
C PHE A 36 4.98 -1.59 6.58
N ASN A 37 5.55 -1.03 7.66
CA ASN A 37 5.82 -1.76 8.89
C ASN A 37 5.51 -0.85 10.08
N LEU A 38 4.89 -1.39 11.12
CA LEU A 38 4.51 -0.60 12.29
C LEU A 38 5.71 -0.01 13.04
N GLY A 39 6.87 -0.62 12.90
CA GLY A 39 8.11 -0.11 13.51
C GLY A 39 8.83 0.95 12.67
N CYS A 40 8.31 1.28 11.50
CA CYS A 40 8.95 2.23 10.59
C CYS A 40 8.45 3.66 10.89
N PRO A 41 9.33 4.61 11.32
CA PRO A 41 8.90 5.97 11.63
C PRO A 41 8.30 6.71 10.44
N GLY A 42 8.85 6.54 9.25
CA GLY A 42 8.33 7.14 8.03
C GLY A 42 6.95 6.61 7.65
N CYS A 43 6.66 5.34 7.98
CA CYS A 43 5.35 4.76 7.76
C CYS A 43 4.30 5.42 8.65
N LYS A 44 4.53 5.44 9.97
CA LYS A 44 3.58 6.02 10.92
C LYS A 44 3.44 7.53 10.80
N GLY A 45 4.55 8.22 10.64
CA GLY A 45 4.57 9.67 10.66
C GLY A 45 4.10 10.34 9.37
N ARG A 46 4.28 9.68 8.23
CA ARG A 46 4.03 10.30 6.92
C ARG A 46 3.20 9.43 5.98
N ALA A 47 3.53 8.15 5.82
CA ALA A 47 2.89 7.30 4.83
C ALA A 47 1.43 7.00 5.18
N LEU A 48 1.14 6.60 6.42
CA LEU A 48 -0.23 6.31 6.83
C LEU A 48 -1.14 7.55 6.74
N PRO A 49 -0.72 8.73 7.23
CA PRO A 49 -1.52 9.94 7.03
C PRO A 49 -1.73 10.29 5.55
N PHE A 50 -0.73 10.10 4.71
CA PHE A 50 -0.87 10.34 3.27
C PHE A 50 -1.91 9.41 2.65
N ALA A 51 -1.85 8.11 2.97
CA ALA A 51 -2.82 7.13 2.46
C ALA A 51 -4.25 7.49 2.92
N ASN A 52 -4.40 7.88 4.17
CA ASN A 52 -5.69 8.34 4.70
C ASN A 52 -6.23 9.54 3.93
N ARG A 53 -5.37 10.50 3.61
CA ARG A 53 -5.75 11.68 2.84
C ARG A 53 -6.22 11.31 1.43
N ILE A 54 -5.50 10.40 0.77
CA ILE A 54 -5.88 9.94 -0.58
C ILE A 54 -7.28 9.33 -0.56
N VAL A 55 -7.59 8.50 0.43
CA VAL A 55 -8.92 7.89 0.56
C VAL A 55 -10.00 8.96 0.75
N LEU A 56 -9.74 9.95 1.62
CA LEU A 56 -10.72 11.00 1.91
C LEU A 56 -10.96 11.94 0.73
N GLU A 57 -9.89 12.35 0.05
CA GLU A 57 -9.99 13.30 -1.06
C GLU A 57 -10.53 12.69 -2.35
N ASN A 58 -10.41 11.37 -2.51
CA ASN A 58 -10.74 10.68 -3.76
C ASN A 58 -11.73 9.54 -3.53
N ALA A 59 -12.66 9.70 -2.60
CA ALA A 59 -13.63 8.67 -2.23
C ALA A 59 -14.36 8.10 -3.45
N GLY A 60 -14.32 6.78 -3.61
CA GLY A 60 -14.96 6.08 -4.71
C GLY A 60 -14.21 6.09 -6.03
N LYS A 61 -13.11 6.84 -6.15
CA LYS A 61 -12.33 6.94 -7.40
C LYS A 61 -11.07 6.11 -7.40
N ILE A 62 -10.56 5.75 -6.24
CA ILE A 62 -9.33 4.97 -6.07
C ILE A 62 -9.47 4.05 -4.87
N ASP A 63 -8.95 2.85 -4.98
CA ASP A 63 -8.84 1.94 -3.85
C ASP A 63 -7.43 2.06 -3.25
N VAL A 64 -7.34 1.89 -1.93
CA VAL A 64 -6.07 1.85 -1.19
C VAL A 64 -6.02 0.57 -0.38
N MET A 65 -4.89 -0.12 -0.42
CA MET A 65 -4.65 -1.26 0.44
C MET A 65 -3.22 -1.26 0.95
N GLY A 66 -3.01 -1.85 2.11
CA GLY A 66 -1.69 -1.96 2.71
C GLY A 66 -1.20 -3.40 2.78
N ILE A 67 0.11 -3.56 2.69
CA ILE A 67 0.78 -4.83 2.90
C ILE A 67 1.82 -4.61 3.99
N HIS A 68 1.57 -5.19 5.17
CA HIS A 68 2.51 -5.12 6.27
C HIS A 68 3.61 -6.15 6.06
N THR A 69 4.84 -5.68 5.84
CA THR A 69 5.98 -6.53 5.57
C THR A 69 6.97 -6.45 6.72
N ARG A 70 7.41 -7.61 7.20
CA ARG A 70 8.41 -7.75 8.27
C ARG A 70 9.64 -8.45 7.71
N PHE A 71 10.80 -7.87 7.94
CA PHE A 71 12.09 -8.47 7.54
C PHE A 71 12.72 -9.17 8.74
N GLU A 72 13.07 -8.38 9.75
CA GLU A 72 13.60 -8.83 11.03
C GLU A 72 12.97 -7.99 12.14
N GLY A 73 13.20 -8.36 13.38
CA GLY A 73 12.72 -7.62 14.53
C GLY A 73 11.38 -8.12 15.03
N ILE A 74 10.57 -7.21 15.56
CA ILE A 74 9.34 -7.54 16.27
C ILE A 74 8.31 -8.18 15.36
N GLU A 75 7.76 -9.31 15.79
CA GLU A 75 6.58 -9.91 15.18
C GLU A 75 5.34 -9.33 15.86
N TYR A 76 4.58 -8.52 15.12
CA TYR A 76 3.40 -7.85 15.64
C TYR A 76 2.22 -8.81 15.73
N LYS A 77 1.40 -8.64 16.79
CA LYS A 77 0.23 -9.46 17.05
C LYS A 77 -1.05 -8.75 16.61
N LEU A 78 -2.17 -9.46 16.65
CA LEU A 78 -3.45 -8.89 16.27
C LEU A 78 -3.77 -7.61 17.04
N GLU A 79 -3.53 -7.59 18.35
CA GLU A 79 -3.81 -6.39 19.14
C GLU A 79 -2.93 -5.19 18.74
N ASP A 80 -1.71 -5.43 18.27
CA ASP A 80 -0.85 -4.36 17.76
C ASP A 80 -1.44 -3.74 16.50
N PHE A 81 -1.98 -4.56 15.60
CA PHE A 81 -2.62 -4.09 14.37
C PHE A 81 -3.94 -3.38 14.66
N GLN A 82 -4.73 -3.88 15.62
CA GLN A 82 -5.97 -3.24 16.05
C GLN A 82 -5.69 -1.85 16.62
N LYS A 83 -4.67 -1.76 17.48
CA LYS A 83 -4.26 -0.49 18.06
C LYS A 83 -3.77 0.50 17.00
N ALA A 84 -2.95 0.03 16.06
CA ALA A 84 -2.48 0.87 14.96
C ALA A 84 -3.63 1.37 14.09
N LYS A 85 -4.61 0.51 13.81
CA LYS A 85 -5.79 0.87 13.04
C LYS A 85 -6.56 2.02 13.70
N GLU A 86 -6.69 2.01 15.02
CA GLU A 86 -7.33 3.08 15.77
C GLU A 86 -6.45 4.32 15.85
N ASP A 87 -5.21 4.16 16.32
CA ASP A 87 -4.30 5.28 16.59
C ASP A 87 -3.91 6.06 15.33
N CYS A 88 -3.81 5.37 14.20
CA CYS A 88 -3.42 5.96 12.92
C CYS A 88 -4.61 6.21 11.98
N PHE A 89 -5.83 5.98 12.45
CA PHE A 89 -7.07 6.21 11.67
C PHE A 89 -7.10 5.48 10.33
N ILE A 90 -6.61 4.23 10.30
CA ILE A 90 -6.56 3.46 9.05
C ILE A 90 -7.97 3.01 8.67
N ARG A 91 -8.50 3.53 7.55
CA ARG A 91 -9.85 3.22 7.05
C ARG A 91 -9.84 2.37 5.78
N TRP A 92 -8.69 1.94 5.35
CA TRP A 92 -8.50 1.09 4.18
C TRP A 92 -8.00 -0.29 4.63
N PRO A 93 -8.26 -1.36 3.86
CA PRO A 93 -7.85 -2.71 4.24
C PRO A 93 -6.33 -2.88 4.18
N PHE A 94 -5.81 -3.70 5.07
CA PHE A 94 -4.40 -4.09 5.01
C PHE A 94 -4.22 -5.54 5.49
N TYR A 95 -3.18 -6.17 4.98
CA TYR A 95 -2.90 -7.58 5.14
C TYR A 95 -1.44 -7.78 5.48
N LYS A 96 -1.05 -9.02 5.84
CA LYS A 96 0.37 -9.35 6.08
C LYS A 96 0.97 -9.96 4.83
N ASP A 97 2.20 -9.58 4.51
CA ASP A 97 3.04 -10.33 3.60
C ASP A 97 3.39 -11.69 4.23
N ASP A 98 3.85 -12.65 3.43
CA ASP A 98 4.31 -13.92 3.97
C ASP A 98 5.58 -13.73 4.82
N ALA A 99 6.01 -14.78 5.52
CA ALA A 99 7.13 -14.71 6.46
C ALA A 99 8.46 -14.38 5.79
N GLN A 100 8.59 -14.60 4.48
CA GLN A 100 9.80 -14.29 3.71
C GLN A 100 9.69 -12.99 2.92
N ALA A 101 8.67 -12.17 3.17
CA ALA A 101 8.42 -10.93 2.44
C ALA A 101 8.29 -11.19 0.92
N GLY A 102 7.58 -12.26 0.55
CA GLY A 102 7.51 -12.72 -0.84
C GLY A 102 6.89 -11.72 -1.80
N THR A 103 5.77 -11.10 -1.43
CA THR A 103 5.12 -10.10 -2.27
C THR A 103 5.98 -8.85 -2.40
N PHE A 104 6.61 -8.42 -1.29
CA PHE A 104 7.54 -7.28 -1.29
C PHE A 104 8.65 -7.46 -2.34
N TYR A 105 9.30 -8.62 -2.34
CA TYR A 105 10.37 -8.89 -3.30
C TYR A 105 9.85 -9.10 -4.72
N LYS A 106 8.71 -9.77 -4.85
CA LYS A 106 8.07 -9.98 -6.16
C LYS A 106 7.73 -8.65 -6.84
N TYR A 107 7.29 -7.66 -6.07
CA TYR A 107 6.91 -6.34 -6.59
C TYR A 107 8.07 -5.36 -6.64
N LYS A 108 9.30 -5.82 -6.36
CA LYS A 108 10.51 -5.00 -6.43
C LYS A 108 10.46 -3.77 -5.53
N ALA A 109 9.82 -3.90 -4.36
CA ALA A 109 9.81 -2.83 -3.39
C ALA A 109 11.20 -2.61 -2.81
N GLY A 110 11.55 -1.35 -2.52
CA GLY A 110 12.90 -0.99 -2.10
C GLY A 110 13.09 -0.91 -0.59
N GLY A 111 12.01 -0.95 0.17
CA GLY A 111 12.00 -0.79 1.62
C GLY A 111 10.60 -0.42 2.08
N THR A 112 10.46 0.11 3.30
CA THR A 112 9.19 0.63 3.78
C THR A 112 9.36 2.09 4.20
N PRO A 113 8.43 2.98 3.85
CA PRO A 113 7.26 2.74 3.00
C PRO A 113 7.62 2.65 1.52
N HIS A 114 6.94 1.80 0.80
CA HIS A 114 7.05 1.72 -0.66
C HIS A 114 5.65 1.71 -1.27
N TRP A 115 5.48 2.44 -2.37
CA TRP A 115 4.18 2.63 -3.01
C TRP A 115 4.15 2.02 -4.40
N ILE A 116 3.08 1.29 -4.68
CA ILE A 116 2.79 0.75 -6.02
C ILE A 116 1.43 1.32 -6.44
N LEU A 117 1.39 1.97 -7.58
CA LEU A 117 0.15 2.50 -8.14
C LEU A 117 -0.21 1.71 -9.39
N LEU A 118 -1.41 1.14 -9.40
CA LEU A 118 -1.95 0.41 -10.55
C LEU A 118 -3.09 1.21 -11.17
N ASN A 119 -3.24 1.11 -12.49
CA ASN A 119 -4.41 1.66 -13.16
C ASN A 119 -5.62 0.73 -13.02
N ALA A 120 -6.76 1.12 -13.58
CA ALA A 120 -8.00 0.36 -13.47
C ALA A 120 -7.93 -1.04 -14.12
N GLU A 121 -7.00 -1.26 -15.01
CA GLU A 121 -6.77 -2.55 -15.66
C GLU A 121 -5.77 -3.44 -14.90
N GLY A 122 -5.25 -2.96 -13.77
CA GLY A 122 -4.28 -3.70 -12.96
C GLY A 122 -2.85 -3.60 -13.46
N ARG A 123 -2.54 -2.62 -14.29
CA ARG A 123 -1.20 -2.40 -14.82
C ARG A 123 -0.44 -1.38 -14.00
N LEU A 124 0.87 -1.56 -13.94
CA LEU A 124 1.74 -0.69 -13.15
C LEU A 124 1.84 0.71 -13.78
N GLU A 125 1.43 1.73 -13.02
CA GLU A 125 1.57 3.13 -13.39
C GLU A 125 2.75 3.81 -12.70
N TYR A 126 3.05 3.43 -11.46
CA TYR A 126 4.14 4.05 -10.70
C TYR A 126 4.59 3.15 -9.56
N SER A 127 5.88 3.26 -9.24
CA SER A 127 6.49 2.55 -8.11
C SER A 127 7.54 3.47 -7.52
N ILE A 128 7.42 3.78 -6.24
CA ILE A 128 8.34 4.71 -5.58
C ILE A 128 8.53 4.36 -4.12
N PHE A 129 9.77 4.44 -3.65
CA PHE A 129 10.15 4.26 -2.26
C PHE A 129 10.14 5.59 -1.51
N GLY A 130 9.67 5.56 -0.26
CA GLY A 130 9.87 6.66 0.67
C GLY A 130 8.61 7.42 1.04
N SER A 131 8.79 8.37 1.95
CA SER A 131 7.70 9.21 2.46
C SER A 131 8.13 10.68 2.61
N ASP A 132 9.19 11.09 1.92
CA ASP A 132 9.60 12.49 1.90
C ASP A 132 8.48 13.33 1.25
N PRO A 133 7.91 14.32 1.95
CA PRO A 133 6.82 15.12 1.40
C PRO A 133 7.22 15.98 0.21
N ASN A 134 8.51 16.29 0.07
CA ASN A 134 9.02 17.12 -1.02
C ASN A 134 9.54 16.30 -2.20
N ASN A 135 9.51 14.98 -2.12
CA ASN A 135 9.98 14.10 -3.18
C ASN A 135 9.00 12.93 -3.41
N ALA A 136 9.10 11.85 -2.63
CA ALA A 136 8.30 10.65 -2.87
C ALA A 136 6.80 10.92 -2.81
N LEU A 137 6.31 11.57 -1.76
CA LEU A 137 4.88 11.85 -1.62
C LEU A 137 4.39 12.89 -2.62
N LEU A 138 5.19 13.89 -2.93
CA LEU A 138 4.83 14.88 -3.96
C LEU A 138 4.70 14.22 -5.33
N ARG A 139 5.67 13.41 -5.72
CA ARG A 139 5.66 12.70 -7.00
C ARG A 139 4.47 11.75 -7.10
N LEU A 140 4.21 11.02 -6.03
CA LEU A 140 3.08 10.09 -5.97
C LEU A 140 1.75 10.84 -6.09
N ASP A 141 1.59 11.95 -5.38
CA ASP A 141 0.38 12.76 -5.41
C ASP A 141 0.10 13.29 -6.82
N LEU A 142 1.13 13.80 -7.49
CA LEU A 142 1.02 14.27 -8.87
C LEU A 142 0.60 13.13 -9.81
N LYS A 143 1.17 11.95 -9.63
CA LYS A 143 0.86 10.79 -10.47
C LYS A 143 -0.57 10.31 -10.25
N ILE A 144 -1.04 10.29 -9.00
CA ILE A 144 -2.42 9.95 -8.68
C ILE A 144 -3.39 10.94 -9.33
N ASN A 145 -3.12 12.24 -9.19
CA ASN A 145 -3.96 13.28 -9.77
C ASN A 145 -4.01 13.17 -11.29
N GLU A 146 -2.88 12.95 -11.93
CA GLU A 146 -2.80 12.73 -13.37
C GLU A 146 -3.66 11.54 -13.79
N LEU A 147 -3.58 10.43 -13.06
CA LEU A 147 -4.32 9.21 -13.37
C LEU A 147 -5.84 9.39 -13.17
N LEU A 148 -6.25 10.13 -12.14
CA LEU A 148 -7.68 10.29 -11.81
C LEU A 148 -8.37 11.40 -12.61
N ASN A 149 -7.63 12.31 -13.19
CA ASN A 149 -8.19 13.47 -13.91
C ASN A 149 -8.10 13.33 -15.43
N VAL A 150 -7.98 12.12 -15.91
CA VAL A 150 -7.94 11.83 -17.35
C VAL A 150 -9.35 11.60 -17.88
#